data_1c67d24036038e4f48844643df85ebec
#
_entry.id   1c67d24036038e4f48844643df85ebec
#
_cell.length_a   1.000
_cell.length_b   1.000
_cell.length_c   1.000
_cell.angle_alpha   90.00
_cell.angle_beta   90.00
_cell.angle_gamma   90.00
#
_symmetry.space_group_name_H-M   'P 1'
#
loop_
_entity.id
_entity.type
_entity.pdbx_description
1 polymer ?
#
loop_
_entity_poly.entity_id
_entity_poly.type
_entity_poly.pdbx_seq_one_letter_code
_entity_poly.pdbx_strand_id
1 'polypeptide(L)'
;MLIEMLKVILLGIVEGITEWLPISSTGHMILVDEFIKLNVSKAFMEMFLVVIQLGAILAVCVIYFHKLNPFSPKKSAREKRETFDIWGKVIVGCLPAAVIGLAFNDKIDALFYNAQTVAFTLILYGILFIVVENHNKNKESQVKELSDLTYKIALIIGCFQVLALIPGTSRSGATIIGAMLLGTSRFVAAEYSFFLSIPVMFGASFLKLVKYGFHYTGNEVAILVVGMVVAFIVSILAIKFLLGYIKNNDFKAFGVYLIILGIIVAVYFFLK
;
A
#
# COMPACT_ATOMS: atom_id res chain seq x y z
N MET A 1 14.44 14.18 22.60
CA MET A 1 13.13 13.48 22.66
C MET A 1 12.04 14.19 21.88
N LEU A 2 11.69 15.48 22.15
CA LEU A 2 10.63 16.19 21.44
C LEU A 2 10.84 16.25 19.91
N ILE A 3 12.04 16.63 19.45
CA ILE A 3 12.36 16.72 18.01
C ILE A 3 12.22 15.35 17.33
N GLU A 4 12.65 14.27 17.98
CA GLU A 4 12.49 12.92 17.42
C GLU A 4 11.02 12.52 17.30
N MET A 5 10.20 12.87 18.30
CA MET A 5 8.73 12.61 18.20
C MET A 5 8.08 13.42 17.09
N LEU A 6 8.49 14.67 16.84
CA LEU A 6 8.00 15.45 15.70
C LEU A 6 8.36 14.82 14.35
N LYS A 7 9.57 14.27 14.22
CA LYS A 7 9.98 13.51 13.02
C LYS A 7 9.13 12.25 12.85
N VAL A 8 8.89 11.51 13.92
CA VAL A 8 8.03 10.31 13.91
C VAL A 8 6.60 10.63 13.50
N ILE A 9 6.04 11.74 14.03
CA ILE A 9 4.72 12.23 13.63
C ILE A 9 4.68 12.53 12.13
N LEU A 10 5.70 13.22 11.61
CA LEU A 10 5.78 13.52 10.19
C LEU A 10 5.87 12.25 9.34
N LEU A 11 6.71 11.28 9.72
CA LEU A 11 6.79 9.97 9.06
C LEU A 11 5.45 9.24 9.09
N GLY A 12 4.75 9.27 10.23
CA GLY A 12 3.40 8.71 10.38
C GLY A 12 2.37 9.37 9.47
N ILE A 13 2.45 10.69 9.28
CA ILE A 13 1.58 11.43 8.36
C ILE A 13 1.88 11.02 6.92
N VAL A 14 3.15 11.01 6.52
CA VAL A 14 3.58 10.61 5.18
C VAL A 14 3.10 9.20 4.87
N GLU A 15 3.36 8.24 5.75
CA GLU A 15 2.93 6.85 5.60
C GLU A 15 1.40 6.76 5.48
N GLY A 16 0.67 7.38 6.41
CA GLY A 16 -0.79 7.32 6.44
C GLY A 16 -1.48 7.91 5.20
N ILE A 17 -0.87 8.90 4.54
CA ILE A 17 -1.35 9.45 3.28
C ILE A 17 -0.97 8.54 2.12
N THR A 18 0.31 8.23 2.00
CA THR A 18 0.90 7.70 0.77
C THR A 18 0.69 6.20 0.58
N GLU A 19 0.33 5.47 1.64
CA GLU A 19 0.05 4.04 1.55
C GLU A 19 -1.27 3.74 0.80
N TRP A 20 -2.29 4.56 1.02
CA TRP A 20 -3.62 4.35 0.43
C TRP A 20 -3.80 5.02 -0.92
N LEU A 21 -3.24 6.21 -1.07
CA LEU A 21 -3.18 6.86 -2.37
C LEU A 21 -2.19 6.09 -3.28
N PRO A 22 -2.51 5.91 -4.54
CA PRO A 22 -1.64 5.12 -5.43
C PRO A 22 -0.42 5.94 -5.90
N ILE A 23 0.38 6.46 -4.92
CA ILE A 23 1.49 7.40 -5.14
C ILE A 23 2.84 6.93 -4.58
N SER A 24 2.93 5.68 -4.12
CA SER A 24 4.15 5.04 -3.59
C SER A 24 4.64 5.60 -2.24
N SER A 25 4.25 4.95 -1.15
CA SER A 25 4.77 5.27 0.20
C SER A 25 6.29 5.12 0.27
N THR A 26 6.85 4.05 -0.32
CA THR A 26 8.30 3.83 -0.36
C THR A 26 9.05 4.98 -1.04
N GLY A 27 8.54 5.49 -2.17
CA GLY A 27 9.16 6.62 -2.87
C GLY A 27 9.20 7.89 -2.00
N HIS A 28 8.14 8.16 -1.26
CA HIS A 28 8.07 9.28 -0.33
C HIS A 28 8.98 9.10 0.88
N MET A 29 8.98 7.89 1.47
CA MET A 29 9.80 7.61 2.66
C MET A 29 11.29 7.71 2.36
N ILE A 30 11.76 7.29 1.16
CA ILE A 30 13.15 7.48 0.73
C ILE A 30 13.52 8.96 0.66
N LEU A 31 12.65 9.81 0.09
CA LEU A 31 12.90 11.26 0.05
C LEU A 31 12.86 11.88 1.43
N VAL A 32 11.90 11.51 2.26
CA VAL A 32 11.77 12.07 3.61
C VAL A 32 12.94 11.67 4.48
N ASP A 33 13.44 10.42 4.38
CA ASP A 33 14.61 9.94 5.14
C ASP A 33 15.91 10.68 4.79
N GLU A 34 16.03 11.22 3.57
CA GLU A 34 17.19 12.06 3.20
C GLU A 34 17.26 13.35 4.04
N PHE A 35 16.12 13.94 4.38
CA PHE A 35 16.03 15.22 5.10
C PHE A 35 15.75 15.05 6.59
N ILE A 36 15.06 13.96 6.97
CA ILE A 36 14.54 13.74 8.32
C ILE A 36 15.01 12.39 8.84
N LYS A 37 16.27 12.36 9.28
CA LYS A 37 16.85 11.15 9.89
C LYS A 37 16.46 11.02 11.35
N LEU A 38 15.90 9.87 11.72
CA LEU A 38 15.72 9.50 13.12
C LEU A 38 17.06 9.08 13.73
N ASN A 39 17.27 9.47 14.99
CA ASN A 39 18.46 9.03 15.75
C ASN A 39 18.22 7.63 16.35
N VAL A 40 18.18 6.63 15.48
CA VAL A 40 17.97 5.21 15.82
C VAL A 40 18.95 4.34 15.02
N SER A 41 19.09 3.08 15.41
CA SER A 41 19.91 2.14 14.64
C SER A 41 19.30 1.91 13.25
N LYS A 42 20.17 1.61 12.26
CA LYS A 42 19.72 1.27 10.90
C LYS A 42 18.74 0.09 10.90
N ALA A 43 19.03 -0.94 11.70
CA ALA A 43 18.16 -2.11 11.84
C ALA A 43 16.78 -1.76 12.40
N PHE A 44 16.73 -0.84 13.38
CA PHE A 44 15.45 -0.34 13.91
C PHE A 44 14.68 0.46 12.85
N MET A 45 15.36 1.36 12.11
CA MET A 45 14.71 2.14 11.04
C MET A 45 14.11 1.26 9.95
N GLU A 46 14.84 0.24 9.48
CA GLU A 46 14.35 -0.72 8.50
C GLU A 46 13.11 -1.50 9.00
N MET A 47 13.09 -1.84 10.28
CA MET A 47 11.94 -2.48 10.91
C MET A 47 10.79 -1.49 11.08
N PHE A 48 11.06 -0.26 11.57
CA PHE A 48 10.07 0.78 11.81
C PHE A 48 9.28 1.13 10.55
N LEU A 49 9.96 1.33 9.39
CA LEU A 49 9.33 1.66 8.12
C LEU A 49 8.32 0.61 7.64
N VAL A 50 8.51 -0.66 8.02
CA VAL A 50 7.55 -1.71 7.68
C VAL A 50 6.46 -1.83 8.75
N VAL A 51 6.82 -1.72 10.03
CA VAL A 51 5.88 -1.92 11.14
C VAL A 51 4.90 -0.75 11.29
N ILE A 52 5.30 0.47 10.92
CA ILE A 52 4.39 1.63 10.92
C ILE A 52 3.16 1.39 10.02
N GLN A 53 3.30 0.57 8.98
CA GLN A 53 2.21 0.15 8.10
C GLN A 53 1.11 -0.62 8.84
N LEU A 54 1.43 -1.28 9.99
CA LEU A 54 0.39 -1.88 10.84
C LEU A 54 -0.62 -0.85 11.32
N GLY A 55 -0.15 0.35 11.67
CA GLY A 55 -1.05 1.46 12.00
C GLY A 55 -1.98 1.78 10.82
N ALA A 56 -1.40 1.91 9.63
CA ALA A 56 -2.16 2.20 8.43
C ALA A 56 -3.20 1.10 8.11
N ILE A 57 -2.83 -0.19 8.17
CA ILE A 57 -3.74 -1.29 7.83
C ILE A 57 -4.89 -1.45 8.85
N LEU A 58 -4.67 -1.12 10.10
CA LEU A 58 -5.74 -1.11 11.10
C LEU A 58 -6.87 -0.14 10.74
N ALA A 59 -6.57 0.94 10.01
CA ALA A 59 -7.59 1.85 9.49
C ALA A 59 -8.55 1.15 8.52
N VAL A 60 -8.06 0.30 7.63
CA VAL A 60 -8.90 -0.53 6.75
C VAL A 60 -9.74 -1.50 7.56
N CYS A 61 -9.11 -2.20 8.52
CA CYS A 61 -9.84 -3.13 9.38
C CYS A 61 -10.99 -2.47 10.14
N VAL A 62 -10.81 -1.22 10.59
CA VAL A 62 -11.85 -0.46 11.31
C VAL A 62 -12.93 0.05 10.34
N ILE A 63 -12.53 0.67 9.22
CA ILE A 63 -13.49 1.23 8.24
C ILE A 63 -14.39 0.12 7.67
N TYR A 64 -13.80 -1.03 7.37
CA TYR A 64 -14.48 -2.14 6.73
C TYR A 64 -14.82 -3.27 7.70
N PHE A 65 -14.81 -3.01 9.03
CA PHE A 65 -15.03 -4.03 10.05
C PHE A 65 -16.29 -4.87 9.80
N HIS A 66 -17.42 -4.24 9.52
CA HIS A 66 -18.65 -4.97 9.25
C HIS A 66 -18.58 -5.81 7.96
N LYS A 67 -17.93 -5.29 6.91
CA LYS A 67 -17.79 -6.00 5.64
C LYS A 67 -16.87 -7.21 5.76
N LEU A 68 -15.78 -7.07 6.53
CA LEU A 68 -14.72 -8.07 6.67
C LEU A 68 -14.92 -9.07 7.81
N ASN A 69 -15.82 -8.80 8.78
CA ASN A 69 -16.08 -9.69 9.91
C ASN A 69 -17.13 -10.77 9.57
N PRO A 70 -16.74 -12.05 9.33
CA PRO A 70 -17.67 -13.13 9.02
C PRO A 70 -18.42 -13.64 10.26
N PHE A 71 -17.93 -13.31 11.46
CA PHE A 71 -18.48 -13.80 12.73
C PHE A 71 -19.52 -12.86 13.34
N SER A 72 -19.86 -11.75 12.66
CA SER A 72 -20.84 -10.79 13.17
C SER A 72 -22.20 -11.46 13.39
N PRO A 73 -22.79 -11.34 14.60
CA PRO A 73 -24.11 -11.90 14.88
C PRO A 73 -25.24 -11.19 14.12
N LYS A 74 -24.95 -9.97 13.61
CA LYS A 74 -25.90 -9.18 12.82
C LYS A 74 -26.00 -9.60 11.36
N LYS A 75 -25.08 -10.46 10.87
CA LYS A 75 -25.07 -10.94 9.49
C LYS A 75 -25.93 -12.19 9.33
N SER A 76 -26.69 -12.24 8.26
CA SER A 76 -27.37 -13.44 7.76
C SER A 76 -26.35 -14.51 7.32
N ALA A 77 -26.81 -15.76 7.18
CA ALA A 77 -25.96 -16.84 6.66
C ALA A 77 -25.39 -16.54 5.27
N ARG A 78 -26.16 -15.87 4.42
CA ARG A 78 -25.74 -15.43 3.08
C ARG A 78 -24.62 -14.38 3.17
N GLU A 79 -24.76 -13.34 3.96
CA GLU A 79 -23.74 -12.29 4.12
C GLU A 79 -22.44 -12.84 4.74
N LYS A 80 -22.55 -13.82 5.65
CA LYS A 80 -21.36 -14.51 6.17
C LYS A 80 -20.63 -15.25 5.07
N ARG A 81 -21.35 -15.99 4.21
CA ARG A 81 -20.77 -16.71 3.07
C ARG A 81 -20.12 -15.74 2.08
N GLU A 82 -20.76 -14.63 1.76
CA GLU A 82 -20.18 -13.58 0.91
C GLU A 82 -18.88 -13.00 1.53
N THR A 83 -18.85 -12.82 2.85
CA THR A 83 -17.64 -12.37 3.55
C THR A 83 -16.51 -13.40 3.46
N PHE A 84 -16.80 -14.69 3.63
CA PHE A 84 -15.79 -15.76 3.45
C PHE A 84 -15.30 -15.85 2.00
N ASP A 85 -16.17 -15.62 1.02
CA ASP A 85 -15.81 -15.58 -0.39
C ASP A 85 -14.86 -14.41 -0.69
N ILE A 86 -15.11 -13.22 -0.14
CA ILE A 86 -14.19 -12.08 -0.22
C ILE A 86 -12.81 -12.47 0.35
N TRP A 87 -12.77 -13.09 1.54
CA TRP A 87 -11.50 -13.53 2.14
C TRP A 87 -10.79 -14.60 1.30
N GLY A 88 -11.54 -15.53 0.71
CA GLY A 88 -10.99 -16.49 -0.24
C GLY A 88 -10.31 -15.83 -1.43
N LYS A 89 -10.97 -14.83 -2.04
CA LYS A 89 -10.41 -14.02 -3.14
C LYS A 89 -9.18 -13.23 -2.69
N VAL A 90 -9.19 -12.67 -1.48
CA VAL A 90 -8.04 -11.95 -0.91
C VAL A 90 -6.85 -12.90 -0.73
N ILE A 91 -7.06 -14.07 -0.14
CA ILE A 91 -5.99 -15.06 0.05
C ILE A 91 -5.39 -15.47 -1.30
N VAL A 92 -6.24 -15.81 -2.29
CA VAL A 92 -5.79 -16.20 -3.64
C VAL A 92 -5.01 -15.05 -4.31
N GLY A 93 -5.46 -13.80 -4.16
CA GLY A 93 -4.77 -12.63 -4.68
C GLY A 93 -3.44 -12.32 -3.97
N CYS A 94 -3.24 -12.80 -2.73
CA CYS A 94 -1.97 -12.64 -2.03
C CYS A 94 -0.93 -13.70 -2.39
N LEU A 95 -1.34 -14.87 -2.88
CA LEU A 95 -0.44 -16.00 -3.15
C LEU A 95 0.74 -15.66 -4.07
N PRO A 96 0.55 -15.01 -5.24
CA PRO A 96 1.67 -14.71 -6.13
C PRO A 96 2.76 -13.87 -5.46
N ALA A 97 2.37 -12.79 -4.80
CA ALA A 97 3.32 -11.89 -4.12
C ALA A 97 3.96 -12.57 -2.89
N ALA A 98 3.22 -13.40 -2.16
CA ALA A 98 3.78 -14.17 -1.03
C ALA A 98 4.83 -15.17 -1.50
N VAL A 99 4.54 -15.96 -2.54
CA VAL A 99 5.47 -16.96 -3.09
C VAL A 99 6.75 -16.30 -3.62
N ILE A 100 6.61 -15.27 -4.45
CA ILE A 100 7.76 -14.59 -5.04
C ILE A 100 8.52 -13.78 -3.99
N GLY A 101 7.83 -13.09 -3.08
CA GLY A 101 8.46 -12.33 -2.01
C GLY A 101 9.27 -13.23 -1.06
N LEU A 102 8.70 -14.33 -0.59
CA LEU A 102 9.43 -15.26 0.29
C LEU A 102 10.64 -15.91 -0.39
N ALA A 103 10.54 -16.20 -1.69
CA ALA A 103 11.61 -16.87 -2.43
C ALA A 103 12.73 -15.93 -2.91
N PHE A 104 12.41 -14.67 -3.23
CA PHE A 104 13.31 -13.79 -3.98
C PHE A 104 13.50 -12.40 -3.38
N ASN A 105 12.92 -12.07 -2.22
CA ASN A 105 12.99 -10.72 -1.66
C ASN A 105 14.42 -10.17 -1.58
N ASP A 106 15.37 -10.94 -1.02
CA ASP A 106 16.74 -10.49 -0.84
C ASP A 106 17.44 -10.22 -2.19
N LYS A 107 17.10 -10.98 -3.24
CA LYS A 107 17.62 -10.76 -4.59
C LYS A 107 17.00 -9.54 -5.25
N ILE A 108 15.69 -9.33 -5.06
CA ILE A 108 14.96 -8.18 -5.57
C ILE A 108 15.51 -6.90 -4.91
N ASP A 109 15.68 -6.91 -3.60
CA ASP A 109 16.25 -5.78 -2.87
C ASP A 109 17.69 -5.48 -3.34
N ALA A 110 18.54 -6.50 -3.49
CA ALA A 110 19.93 -6.34 -3.94
C ALA A 110 20.02 -5.73 -5.36
N LEU A 111 19.07 -6.04 -6.24
CA LEU A 111 19.10 -5.58 -7.64
C LEU A 111 18.39 -4.22 -7.81
N PHE A 112 17.30 -3.97 -7.10
CA PHE A 112 16.39 -2.88 -7.39
C PHE A 112 16.30 -1.83 -6.30
N TYR A 113 16.85 -2.04 -5.09
CA TYR A 113 16.77 -1.06 -4.01
C TYR A 113 17.78 0.09 -4.22
N ASN A 114 17.51 0.92 -5.22
CA ASN A 114 18.31 2.09 -5.57
C ASN A 114 17.42 3.23 -6.09
N ALA A 115 17.92 4.45 -6.03
CA ALA A 115 17.18 5.65 -6.41
C ALA A 115 16.76 5.69 -7.88
N GLN A 116 17.57 5.11 -8.79
CA GLN A 116 17.27 5.05 -10.21
C GLN A 116 16.04 4.18 -10.48
N THR A 117 15.96 3.02 -9.85
CA THR A 117 14.80 2.13 -9.92
C THR A 117 13.55 2.83 -9.38
N VAL A 118 13.66 3.49 -8.24
CA VAL A 118 12.53 4.22 -7.64
C VAL A 118 12.04 5.33 -8.57
N ALA A 119 12.94 6.15 -9.11
CA ALA A 119 12.57 7.21 -10.05
C ALA A 119 11.91 6.65 -11.31
N PHE A 120 12.46 5.58 -11.87
CA PHE A 120 11.93 4.92 -13.06
C PHE A 120 10.52 4.35 -12.80
N THR A 121 10.32 3.62 -11.70
CA THR A 121 9.03 3.02 -11.36
C THR A 121 7.97 4.08 -11.08
N LEU A 122 8.30 5.17 -10.39
CA LEU A 122 7.37 6.29 -10.18
C LEU A 122 6.89 6.86 -11.51
N ILE A 123 7.80 7.17 -12.45
CA ILE A 123 7.45 7.71 -13.77
C ILE A 123 6.62 6.69 -14.56
N LEU A 124 7.05 5.42 -14.59
CA LEU A 124 6.37 4.36 -15.30
C LEU A 124 4.91 4.20 -14.82
N TYR A 125 4.70 4.08 -13.50
CA TYR A 125 3.36 3.93 -12.95
C TYR A 125 2.51 5.19 -13.12
N GLY A 126 3.13 6.37 -13.09
CA GLY A 126 2.46 7.61 -13.44
C GLY A 126 1.92 7.61 -14.87
N ILE A 127 2.73 7.17 -15.85
CA ILE A 127 2.32 7.00 -17.24
C ILE A 127 1.22 5.94 -17.35
N LEU A 128 1.39 4.79 -16.68
CA LEU A 128 0.42 3.69 -16.73
C LEU A 128 -0.96 4.13 -16.20
N PHE A 129 -1.05 4.92 -15.14
CA PHE A 129 -2.33 5.46 -14.68
C PHE A 129 -3.02 6.30 -15.77
N ILE A 130 -2.29 7.18 -16.43
CA ILE A 130 -2.84 8.03 -17.50
C ILE A 130 -3.30 7.17 -18.68
N VAL A 131 -2.50 6.19 -19.07
CA VAL A 131 -2.81 5.29 -20.21
C VAL A 131 -4.03 4.44 -19.91
N VAL A 132 -4.09 3.81 -18.73
CA VAL A 132 -5.21 2.92 -18.36
C VAL A 132 -6.50 3.70 -18.18
N GLU A 133 -6.46 4.90 -17.61
CA GLU A 133 -7.64 5.77 -17.52
C GLU A 133 -8.15 6.19 -18.90
N ASN A 134 -7.24 6.55 -19.81
CA ASN A 134 -7.63 6.88 -21.18
C ASN A 134 -8.20 5.67 -21.93
N HIS A 135 -7.62 4.49 -21.74
CA HIS A 135 -8.09 3.25 -22.34
C HIS A 135 -9.50 2.87 -21.86
N ASN A 136 -9.82 3.14 -20.60
CA ASN A 136 -11.10 2.81 -19.99
C ASN A 136 -12.16 3.92 -20.09
N LYS A 137 -11.81 5.11 -20.61
CA LYS A 137 -12.68 6.29 -20.63
C LYS A 137 -14.07 6.05 -21.16
N ASN A 138 -14.17 5.23 -22.23
CA ASN A 138 -15.44 4.94 -22.92
C ASN A 138 -15.93 3.50 -22.69
N LYS A 139 -15.34 2.79 -21.71
CA LYS A 139 -15.70 1.41 -21.41
C LYS A 139 -16.56 1.34 -20.16
N GLU A 140 -17.60 0.55 -20.22
CA GLU A 140 -18.38 0.22 -19.02
C GLU A 140 -17.66 -0.84 -18.22
N SER A 141 -17.56 -0.62 -16.89
CA SER A 141 -16.93 -1.59 -16.01
C SER A 141 -17.78 -2.86 -15.94
N GLN A 142 -17.14 -4.02 -16.11
CA GLN A 142 -17.81 -5.32 -16.04
C GLN A 142 -17.98 -5.79 -14.60
N VAL A 143 -17.03 -5.43 -13.70
CA VAL A 143 -17.04 -5.75 -12.27
C VAL A 143 -17.37 -4.47 -11.51
N LYS A 144 -18.64 -4.32 -11.10
CA LYS A 144 -19.16 -3.11 -10.42
C LYS A 144 -19.20 -3.27 -8.91
N GLU A 145 -19.22 -4.51 -8.42
CA GLU A 145 -19.22 -4.85 -7.01
C GLU A 145 -18.17 -5.94 -6.70
N LEU A 146 -17.75 -6.05 -5.45
CA LEU A 146 -16.80 -7.09 -5.02
C LEU A 146 -17.36 -8.52 -5.16
N SER A 147 -18.67 -8.68 -5.10
CA SER A 147 -19.36 -9.93 -5.36
C SER A 147 -19.09 -10.45 -6.78
N ASP A 148 -18.99 -9.55 -7.75
CA ASP A 148 -18.77 -9.88 -9.18
C ASP A 148 -17.31 -10.25 -9.46
N LEU A 149 -16.40 -9.95 -8.54
CA LEU A 149 -14.99 -10.30 -8.67
C LEU A 149 -14.82 -11.83 -8.65
N THR A 150 -14.24 -12.41 -9.68
CA THR A 150 -13.98 -13.85 -9.72
C THR A 150 -12.62 -14.19 -9.10
N TYR A 151 -12.42 -15.45 -8.68
CA TYR A 151 -11.11 -15.94 -8.20
C TYR A 151 -10.01 -15.81 -9.26
N LYS A 152 -10.36 -15.96 -10.54
CA LYS A 152 -9.42 -15.76 -11.66
C LYS A 152 -8.95 -14.31 -11.73
N ILE A 153 -9.87 -13.35 -11.65
CA ILE A 153 -9.53 -11.92 -11.63
C ILE A 153 -8.69 -11.60 -10.38
N ALA A 154 -9.08 -12.13 -9.21
CA ALA A 154 -8.35 -11.96 -7.96
C ALA A 154 -6.89 -12.46 -8.07
N LEU A 155 -6.67 -13.63 -8.65
CA LEU A 155 -5.33 -14.19 -8.87
C LEU A 155 -4.51 -13.32 -9.82
N ILE A 156 -5.10 -12.84 -10.94
CA ILE A 156 -4.38 -11.99 -11.89
C ILE A 156 -4.02 -10.64 -11.25
N ILE A 157 -4.92 -10.04 -10.46
CA ILE A 157 -4.58 -8.83 -9.67
C ILE A 157 -3.42 -9.14 -8.71
N GLY A 158 -3.38 -10.32 -8.11
CA GLY A 158 -2.27 -10.80 -7.30
C GLY A 158 -0.95 -10.90 -8.07
N CYS A 159 -0.97 -11.25 -9.35
CA CYS A 159 0.22 -11.19 -10.20
C CYS A 159 0.70 -9.75 -10.42
N PHE A 160 -0.21 -8.79 -10.58
CA PHE A 160 0.18 -7.37 -10.58
C PHE A 160 0.77 -6.93 -9.24
N GLN A 161 0.31 -7.48 -8.11
CA GLN A 161 0.88 -7.20 -6.80
C GLN A 161 2.35 -7.63 -6.67
N VAL A 162 2.81 -8.64 -7.42
CA VAL A 162 4.22 -9.04 -7.44
C VAL A 162 5.12 -7.88 -7.88
N LEU A 163 4.66 -7.02 -8.78
CA LEU A 163 5.41 -5.87 -9.26
C LEU A 163 5.71 -4.88 -8.11
N ALA A 164 4.90 -4.88 -7.06
CA ALA A 164 5.12 -4.04 -5.89
C ALA A 164 6.31 -4.47 -5.01
N LEU A 165 6.92 -5.63 -5.28
CA LEU A 165 8.19 -6.02 -4.68
C LEU A 165 9.36 -5.17 -5.21
N ILE A 166 9.19 -4.53 -6.38
CA ILE A 166 10.19 -3.61 -6.94
C ILE A 166 10.02 -2.25 -6.24
N PRO A 167 11.08 -1.72 -5.59
CA PRO A 167 11.02 -0.45 -4.89
C PRO A 167 10.54 0.71 -5.76
N GLY A 168 9.74 1.60 -5.16
CA GLY A 168 9.10 2.70 -5.88
C GLY A 168 7.78 2.34 -6.56
N THR A 169 7.54 1.06 -6.85
CA THR A 169 6.23 0.60 -7.30
C THR A 169 5.24 0.70 -6.14
N SER A 170 4.21 1.51 -6.31
CA SER A 170 3.10 1.57 -5.37
C SER A 170 2.34 0.25 -5.39
N ARG A 171 2.21 -0.43 -4.24
CA ARG A 171 1.41 -1.65 -4.14
C ARG A 171 -0.05 -1.39 -4.54
N SER A 172 -0.65 -0.34 -3.96
CA SER A 172 -2.01 0.07 -4.33
C SER A 172 -2.08 0.48 -5.81
N GLY A 173 -1.05 1.18 -6.32
CA GLY A 173 -0.98 1.54 -7.74
C GLY A 173 -0.97 0.33 -8.67
N ALA A 174 -0.13 -0.66 -8.42
CA ALA A 174 -0.03 -1.86 -9.24
C ALA A 174 -1.33 -2.68 -9.24
N THR A 175 -1.92 -2.90 -8.06
CA THR A 175 -3.17 -3.67 -7.93
C THR A 175 -4.37 -2.94 -8.50
N ILE A 176 -4.47 -1.60 -8.35
CA ILE A 176 -5.54 -0.79 -8.94
C ILE A 176 -5.44 -0.80 -10.47
N ILE A 177 -4.26 -0.56 -11.03
CA ILE A 177 -4.03 -0.64 -12.49
C ILE A 177 -4.39 -2.02 -13.02
N GLY A 178 -3.91 -3.09 -12.37
CA GLY A 178 -4.24 -4.46 -12.76
C GLY A 178 -5.74 -4.75 -12.72
N ALA A 179 -6.43 -4.32 -11.66
CA ALA A 179 -7.87 -4.48 -11.53
C ALA A 179 -8.64 -3.72 -12.62
N MET A 180 -8.25 -2.46 -12.88
CA MET A 180 -8.89 -1.64 -13.91
C MET A 180 -8.70 -2.21 -15.33
N LEU A 181 -7.54 -2.80 -15.62
CA LEU A 181 -7.28 -3.50 -16.88
C LEU A 181 -8.15 -4.75 -17.06
N LEU A 182 -8.56 -5.36 -15.95
CA LEU A 182 -9.45 -6.52 -15.91
C LEU A 182 -10.94 -6.14 -15.87
N GLY A 183 -11.27 -4.87 -16.10
CA GLY A 183 -12.64 -4.37 -16.22
C GLY A 183 -13.33 -4.07 -14.89
N THR A 184 -12.62 -3.93 -13.79
CA THR A 184 -13.23 -3.48 -12.54
C THR A 184 -13.52 -1.98 -12.57
N SER A 185 -14.53 -1.54 -11.80
CA SER A 185 -14.71 -0.13 -11.51
C SER A 185 -13.58 0.41 -10.65
N ARG A 186 -13.32 1.73 -10.70
CA ARG A 186 -12.32 2.39 -9.84
C ARG A 186 -12.55 2.10 -8.36
N PHE A 187 -13.82 2.08 -7.94
CA PHE A 187 -14.19 1.81 -6.57
C PHE A 187 -13.82 0.38 -6.14
N VAL A 188 -14.19 -0.62 -6.93
CA VAL A 188 -13.86 -2.03 -6.67
C VAL A 188 -12.35 -2.25 -6.70
N ALA A 189 -11.64 -1.63 -7.66
CA ALA A 189 -10.18 -1.69 -7.74
C ALA A 189 -9.51 -1.19 -6.46
N ALA A 190 -9.92 -0.01 -5.98
CA ALA A 190 -9.38 0.58 -4.75
C ALA A 190 -9.75 -0.27 -3.51
N GLU A 191 -11.02 -0.66 -3.37
CA GLU A 191 -11.50 -1.43 -2.22
C GLU A 191 -10.82 -2.80 -2.14
N TYR A 192 -10.72 -3.52 -3.26
CA TYR A 192 -10.04 -4.81 -3.30
C TYR A 192 -8.53 -4.68 -3.03
N SER A 193 -7.89 -3.63 -3.54
CA SER A 193 -6.50 -3.30 -3.21
C SER A 193 -6.30 -3.11 -1.70
N PHE A 194 -7.22 -2.41 -1.02
CA PHE A 194 -7.16 -2.27 0.44
C PHE A 194 -7.27 -3.61 1.15
N PHE A 195 -8.14 -4.51 0.69
CA PHE A 195 -8.29 -5.82 1.33
C PHE A 195 -7.07 -6.73 1.12
N LEU A 196 -6.47 -6.68 -0.08
CA LEU A 196 -5.21 -7.39 -0.35
C LEU A 196 -4.07 -6.95 0.58
N SER A 197 -4.07 -5.69 1.02
CA SER A 197 -3.03 -5.19 1.91
C SER A 197 -3.07 -5.83 3.30
N ILE A 198 -4.24 -6.27 3.76
CA ILE A 198 -4.39 -6.79 5.13
C ILE A 198 -3.41 -7.95 5.39
N PRO A 199 -3.52 -9.10 4.71
CA PRO A 199 -2.61 -10.23 5.00
C PRO A 199 -1.15 -9.92 4.64
N VAL A 200 -0.91 -9.14 3.58
CA VAL A 200 0.45 -8.82 3.13
C VAL A 200 1.19 -7.97 4.17
N MET A 201 0.56 -6.89 4.65
CA MET A 201 1.19 -5.99 5.63
C MET A 201 1.33 -6.64 7.00
N PHE A 202 0.32 -7.40 7.45
CA PHE A 202 0.46 -8.16 8.69
C PHE A 202 1.60 -9.18 8.59
N GLY A 203 1.69 -9.90 7.47
CA GLY A 203 2.77 -10.88 7.23
C GLY A 203 4.15 -10.24 7.18
N ALA A 204 4.31 -9.17 6.40
CA ALA A 204 5.58 -8.44 6.29
C ALA A 204 6.03 -7.85 7.63
N SER A 205 5.13 -7.20 8.36
CA SER A 205 5.44 -6.63 9.67
C SER A 205 5.77 -7.70 10.70
N PHE A 206 5.06 -8.81 10.72
CA PHE A 206 5.37 -9.93 11.58
C PHE A 206 6.77 -10.49 11.32
N LEU A 207 7.12 -10.71 10.06
CA LEU A 207 8.46 -11.18 9.68
C LEU A 207 9.56 -10.20 10.10
N LYS A 208 9.35 -8.89 9.92
CA LYS A 208 10.31 -7.86 10.34
C LYS A 208 10.46 -7.79 11.86
N LEU A 209 9.35 -7.90 12.62
CA LEU A 209 9.39 -7.94 14.09
C LEU A 209 10.17 -9.17 14.59
N VAL A 210 9.90 -10.35 14.03
CA VAL A 210 10.62 -11.58 14.41
C VAL A 210 12.12 -11.49 14.05
N LYS A 211 12.45 -10.94 12.87
CA LYS A 211 13.84 -10.78 12.43
C LYS A 211 14.61 -9.75 13.28
N TYR A 212 13.96 -8.66 13.69
CA TYR A 212 14.56 -7.65 14.57
C TYR A 212 14.74 -8.17 15.99
N GLY A 213 13.81 -9.00 16.48
CA GLY A 213 13.77 -9.50 17.86
C GLY A 213 12.85 -8.67 18.77
N PHE A 214 12.76 -9.07 20.03
CA PHE A 214 11.79 -8.49 20.98
C PHE A 214 12.46 -7.63 22.08
N HIS A 215 13.70 -7.20 21.87
CA HIS A 215 14.41 -6.34 22.80
C HIS A 215 14.34 -4.88 22.31
N TYR A 216 13.45 -4.12 22.91
CA TYR A 216 13.23 -2.71 22.58
C TYR A 216 13.58 -1.81 23.77
N THR A 217 14.20 -0.68 23.50
CA THR A 217 14.31 0.41 24.48
C THR A 217 12.96 1.12 24.63
N GLY A 218 12.72 1.77 25.78
CA GLY A 218 11.49 2.54 25.98
C GLY A 218 11.27 3.63 24.92
N ASN A 219 12.36 4.21 24.38
CA ASN A 219 12.32 5.18 23.30
C ASN A 219 11.84 4.54 21.98
N GLU A 220 12.34 3.37 21.62
CA GLU A 220 11.95 2.65 20.42
C GLU A 220 10.47 2.25 20.46
N VAL A 221 9.98 1.78 21.61
CA VAL A 221 8.55 1.50 21.80
C VAL A 221 7.71 2.77 21.60
N ALA A 222 8.14 3.90 22.18
CA ALA A 222 7.43 5.18 22.00
C ALA A 222 7.39 5.61 20.54
N ILE A 223 8.51 5.49 19.80
CA ILE A 223 8.60 5.78 18.35
C ILE A 223 7.62 4.91 17.56
N LEU A 224 7.62 3.59 17.81
CA LEU A 224 6.71 2.66 17.14
C LEU A 224 5.23 3.01 17.39
N VAL A 225 4.86 3.18 18.65
CA VAL A 225 3.48 3.45 19.04
C VAL A 225 2.99 4.78 18.47
N VAL A 226 3.79 5.85 18.62
CA VAL A 226 3.42 7.18 18.06
C VAL A 226 3.31 7.13 16.55
N GLY A 227 4.28 6.53 15.86
CA GLY A 227 4.24 6.38 14.40
C GLY A 227 3.00 5.62 13.92
N MET A 228 2.70 4.47 14.54
CA MET A 228 1.54 3.65 14.22
C MET A 228 0.21 4.38 14.48
N VAL A 229 0.07 5.08 15.61
CA VAL A 229 -1.14 5.83 15.95
C VAL A 229 -1.39 6.97 14.96
N VAL A 230 -0.34 7.72 14.62
CA VAL A 230 -0.45 8.80 13.63
C VAL A 230 -0.78 8.24 12.24
N ALA A 231 -0.09 7.18 11.80
CA ALA A 231 -0.38 6.52 10.54
C ALA A 231 -1.83 6.00 10.49
N PHE A 232 -2.33 5.42 11.59
CA PHE A 232 -3.73 4.97 11.70
C PHE A 232 -4.73 6.11 11.50
N ILE A 233 -4.57 7.21 12.24
CA ILE A 233 -5.50 8.35 12.19
C ILE A 233 -5.49 8.97 10.78
N VAL A 234 -4.30 9.21 10.23
CA VAL A 234 -4.15 9.81 8.91
C VAL A 234 -4.65 8.88 7.81
N SER A 235 -4.45 7.57 7.95
CA SER A 235 -4.97 6.56 7.01
C SER A 235 -6.49 6.55 6.94
N ILE A 236 -7.21 6.72 8.05
CA ILE A 236 -8.67 6.86 8.03
C ILE A 236 -9.10 8.04 7.14
N LEU A 237 -8.40 9.17 7.26
CA LEU A 237 -8.68 10.36 6.46
C LEU A 237 -8.34 10.14 4.99
N ALA A 238 -7.17 9.57 4.71
CA ALA A 238 -6.70 9.30 3.35
C ALA A 238 -7.59 8.31 2.60
N ILE A 239 -8.03 7.22 3.24
CA ILE A 239 -8.96 6.24 2.66
C ILE A 239 -10.30 6.91 2.33
N LYS A 240 -10.88 7.66 3.27
CA LYS A 240 -12.13 8.38 3.05
C LYS A 240 -12.02 9.41 1.93
N PHE A 241 -10.89 10.15 1.90
CA PHE A 241 -10.60 11.09 0.83
C PHE A 241 -10.54 10.39 -0.53
N LEU A 242 -9.75 9.31 -0.66
CA LEU A 242 -9.61 8.59 -1.92
C LEU A 242 -10.94 8.05 -2.42
N LEU A 243 -11.70 7.38 -1.55
CA LEU A 243 -13.02 6.83 -1.92
C LEU A 243 -14.02 7.93 -2.33
N GLY A 244 -13.96 9.08 -1.68
CA GLY A 244 -14.75 10.26 -2.07
C GLY A 244 -14.28 10.83 -3.42
N TYR A 245 -12.98 10.94 -3.63
CA TYR A 245 -12.38 11.50 -4.84
C TYR A 245 -12.72 10.67 -6.09
N ILE A 246 -12.55 9.34 -6.04
CA ILE A 246 -12.75 8.46 -7.19
C ILE A 246 -14.21 8.28 -7.60
N LYS A 247 -15.17 8.77 -6.81
CA LYS A 247 -16.59 8.79 -7.21
C LYS A 247 -16.83 9.69 -8.42
N ASN A 248 -16.12 10.82 -8.47
CA ASN A 248 -16.33 11.86 -9.47
C ASN A 248 -15.07 12.15 -10.32
N ASN A 249 -13.93 11.55 -9.97
CA ASN A 249 -12.65 11.82 -10.62
C ASN A 249 -11.97 10.51 -11.05
N ASP A 250 -10.98 10.67 -11.91
CA ASP A 250 -10.11 9.57 -12.37
C ASP A 250 -8.75 9.58 -11.64
N PHE A 251 -7.92 8.55 -11.89
CA PHE A 251 -6.59 8.45 -11.28
C PHE A 251 -5.50 9.26 -12.01
N LYS A 252 -5.81 10.03 -13.05
CA LYS A 252 -4.79 10.78 -13.82
C LYS A 252 -4.04 11.80 -12.97
N ALA A 253 -4.71 12.46 -12.02
CA ALA A 253 -4.04 13.40 -11.12
C ALA A 253 -2.92 12.71 -10.33
N PHE A 254 -3.16 11.49 -9.83
CA PHE A 254 -2.11 10.70 -9.17
C PHE A 254 -1.01 10.26 -10.14
N GLY A 255 -1.38 9.98 -11.42
CA GLY A 255 -0.42 9.69 -12.47
C GLY A 255 0.53 10.86 -12.74
N VAL A 256 0.00 12.07 -12.90
CA VAL A 256 0.79 13.30 -13.06
C VAL A 256 1.68 13.55 -11.84
N TYR A 257 1.13 13.38 -10.64
CA TYR A 257 1.89 13.52 -9.40
C TYR A 257 3.10 12.57 -9.35
N LEU A 258 2.90 11.29 -9.69
CA LEU A 258 3.96 10.28 -9.73
C LEU A 258 5.07 10.63 -10.73
N ILE A 259 4.72 11.14 -11.92
CA ILE A 259 5.70 11.57 -12.91
C ILE A 259 6.55 12.72 -12.36
N ILE A 260 5.91 13.72 -11.77
CA ILE A 260 6.61 14.88 -11.17
C ILE A 260 7.53 14.41 -10.04
N LEU A 261 7.02 13.57 -9.13
CA LEU A 261 7.81 13.01 -8.03
C LEU A 261 9.00 12.20 -8.54
N GLY A 262 8.79 11.34 -9.54
CA GLY A 262 9.85 10.54 -10.15
C GLY A 262 10.94 11.40 -10.80
N ILE A 263 10.56 12.50 -11.46
CA ILE A 263 11.51 13.46 -12.01
C ILE A 263 12.31 14.14 -10.88
N ILE A 264 11.64 14.56 -9.80
CA ILE A 264 12.31 15.16 -8.63
C ILE A 264 13.32 14.19 -8.03
N VAL A 265 12.93 12.92 -7.83
CA VAL A 265 13.82 11.86 -7.33
C VAL A 265 15.03 11.68 -8.27
N ALA A 266 14.77 11.55 -9.59
CA ALA A 266 15.83 11.37 -10.57
C ALA A 266 16.84 12.55 -10.55
N VAL A 267 16.35 13.78 -10.58
CA VAL A 267 17.19 14.99 -10.57
C VAL A 267 17.98 15.09 -9.28
N TYR A 268 17.31 14.88 -8.13
CA TYR A 268 17.99 14.97 -6.82
C TYR A 268 19.16 14.00 -6.70
N PHE A 269 18.93 12.72 -7.03
CA PHE A 269 19.98 11.70 -6.93
C PHE A 269 21.00 11.72 -8.08
N PHE A 270 20.69 12.38 -9.19
CA PHE A 270 21.69 12.63 -10.26
C PHE A 270 22.63 13.76 -9.91
N LEU A 271 22.16 14.78 -9.18
CA LEU A 271 22.97 15.93 -8.77
C LEU A 271 23.77 15.70 -7.47
N LYS A 272 23.50 14.64 -6.72
CA LYS A 272 24.20 14.23 -5.49
C LYS A 272 25.38 13.32 -5.80
#